data_15b27b549d875158d5307c1093f0f7ba
#
_entry.id   15b27b549d875158d5307c1093f0f7ba
#
_cell.length_a   1.000
_cell.length_b   1.000
_cell.length_c   1.000
_cell.angle_alpha   90.00
_cell.angle_beta   90.00
_cell.angle_gamma   90.00
#
_symmetry.space_group_name_H-M   'P 1'
#
loop_
_entity.id
_entity.type
_entity.pdbx_description
1 polymer ?
#
loop_
_entity_poly.entity_id
_entity_poly.type
_entity_poly.pdbx_seq_one_letter_code
_entity_poly.pdbx_strand_id
1 'polypeptide(L)'
;MKNPFIGTGVALITPFRKQETIDFSKLEPLINNLISNGVDYIVALGTTSEAATMTETERRALQDFIIETVGGRVPIMLGLGGNNTLAVRDAIANTNFDGISGILSVAPYYNNNPWFDTSPVSRTQNAASHPPLSEWRK
;
A
#
# COMPACT_ATOMS: atom_id res chain seq x y z
N MET A 1 0.55 22.12 6.55
CA MET A 1 1.30 20.90 6.89
C MET A 1 2.49 20.77 5.94
N LYS A 2 3.67 20.45 6.46
CA LYS A 2 4.85 20.22 5.62
C LYS A 2 4.75 18.82 5.02
N ASN A 3 4.96 18.67 3.71
CA ASN A 3 4.92 17.35 3.07
C ASN A 3 6.10 16.50 3.61
N PRO A 4 5.86 15.33 4.24
CA PRO A 4 6.92 14.49 4.77
C PRO A 4 7.66 13.66 3.70
N PHE A 5 7.17 13.65 2.44
CA PHE A 5 7.68 12.84 1.35
C PHE A 5 8.46 13.69 0.32
N ILE A 6 9.37 14.52 0.81
CA ILE A 6 10.30 15.31 -0.03
C ILE A 6 11.64 14.62 -0.01
N GLY A 7 12.25 14.42 -1.19
CA GLY A 7 13.56 13.80 -1.33
C GLY A 7 13.52 12.42 -1.97
N THR A 8 14.46 11.55 -1.60
CA THR A 8 14.61 10.20 -2.13
C THR A 8 13.80 9.19 -1.33
N GLY A 9 12.75 8.66 -1.93
CA GLY A 9 11.97 7.55 -1.38
C GLY A 9 12.36 6.22 -1.99
N VAL A 10 12.47 5.18 -1.18
CA VAL A 10 12.81 3.83 -1.64
C VAL A 10 11.65 2.88 -1.45
N ALA A 11 11.23 2.24 -2.55
CA ALA A 11 10.29 1.12 -2.50
C ALA A 11 11.03 -0.11 -1.94
N LEU A 12 10.64 -0.52 -0.75
CA LEU A 12 11.29 -1.60 -0.02
C LEU A 12 10.96 -2.95 -0.65
N ILE A 13 11.98 -3.77 -0.90
CA ILE A 13 11.81 -5.17 -1.26
C ILE A 13 11.55 -6.01 -0.01
N THR A 14 10.96 -7.19 -0.18
CA THR A 14 10.80 -8.17 0.88
C THR A 14 11.73 -9.34 0.63
N PRO A 15 12.76 -9.56 1.45
CA PRO A 15 13.56 -10.77 1.35
C PRO A 15 12.74 -12.00 1.73
N PHE A 16 12.80 -13.05 0.90
CA PHE A 16 12.21 -14.35 1.18
C PHE A 16 13.28 -15.43 1.38
N ARG A 17 12.96 -16.39 2.23
CA ARG A 17 13.73 -17.61 2.39
C ARG A 17 13.38 -18.61 1.28
N LYS A 18 14.21 -19.67 1.15
CA LYS A 18 13.94 -20.76 0.18
C LYS A 18 12.58 -21.44 0.38
N GLN A 19 12.00 -21.37 1.57
CA GLN A 19 10.69 -21.90 1.91
C GLN A 19 9.55 -20.87 1.67
N GLU A 20 9.81 -19.83 0.89
CA GLU A 20 8.83 -18.78 0.54
C GLU A 20 8.30 -17.96 1.74
N THR A 21 8.94 -18.06 2.89
CA THR A 21 8.61 -17.26 4.08
C THR A 21 9.45 -15.98 4.13
N ILE A 22 8.91 -14.91 4.73
CA ILE A 22 9.62 -13.64 4.88
C ILE A 22 10.88 -13.81 5.72
N ASP A 23 12.00 -13.29 5.24
CA ASP A 23 13.28 -13.31 5.95
C ASP A 23 13.51 -11.98 6.69
N PHE A 24 12.90 -11.87 7.86
CA PHE A 24 13.03 -10.69 8.70
C PHE A 24 14.49 -10.41 9.12
N SER A 25 15.33 -11.45 9.22
CA SER A 25 16.74 -11.28 9.61
C SER A 25 17.58 -10.57 8.53
N LYS A 26 17.14 -10.62 7.28
CA LYS A 26 17.74 -9.86 6.17
C LYS A 26 17.07 -8.52 5.94
N LEU A 27 15.80 -8.40 6.30
CA LEU A 27 15.04 -7.17 6.14
C LEU A 27 15.54 -6.07 7.08
N GLU A 28 15.83 -6.39 8.34
CA GLU A 28 16.33 -5.45 9.33
C GLU A 28 17.62 -4.73 8.89
N PRO A 29 18.71 -5.43 8.52
CA PRO A 29 19.92 -4.76 8.05
C PRO A 29 19.70 -3.98 6.75
N LEU A 30 18.80 -4.44 5.87
CA LEU A 30 18.43 -3.70 4.66
C LEU A 30 17.83 -2.34 4.99
N ILE A 31 16.84 -2.29 5.88
CA ILE A 31 16.20 -1.04 6.32
C ILE A 31 17.24 -0.12 6.98
N ASN A 32 18.05 -0.66 7.88
CA ASN A 32 19.07 0.13 8.56
C ASN A 32 20.11 0.68 7.60
N ASN A 33 20.52 -0.09 6.60
CA ASN A 33 21.46 0.36 5.56
C ASN A 33 20.87 1.50 4.71
N LEU A 34 19.61 1.38 4.29
CA LEU A 34 18.92 2.43 3.53
C LEU A 34 18.88 3.75 4.31
N ILE A 35 18.46 3.69 5.58
CA ILE A 35 18.36 4.88 6.44
C ILE A 35 19.75 5.50 6.67
N SER A 36 20.78 4.68 6.92
CA SER A 36 22.15 5.15 7.12
C SER A 36 22.77 5.79 5.88
N ASN A 37 22.29 5.42 4.70
CA ASN A 37 22.73 6.01 3.42
C ASN A 37 21.84 7.17 2.97
N GLY A 38 20.97 7.69 3.83
CA GLY A 38 20.29 8.98 3.64
C GLY A 38 19.04 8.92 2.78
N VAL A 39 18.26 7.85 2.80
CA VAL A 39 16.91 7.88 2.22
C VAL A 39 16.03 8.81 3.06
N ASP A 40 15.18 9.58 2.39
CA ASP A 40 14.29 10.53 3.05
C ASP A 40 13.00 9.88 3.54
N TYR A 41 12.54 8.82 2.88
CA TYR A 41 11.36 8.03 3.30
C TYR A 41 11.37 6.62 2.69
N ILE A 42 10.60 5.72 3.26
CA ILE A 42 10.45 4.32 2.80
C ILE A 42 9.02 4.09 2.33
N VAL A 43 8.87 3.37 1.20
CA VAL A 43 7.58 2.86 0.73
C VAL A 43 7.50 1.37 1.07
N ALA A 44 6.68 1.04 2.04
CA ALA A 44 6.42 -0.33 2.50
C ALA A 44 5.23 -0.93 1.79
N LEU A 45 5.21 -2.23 1.59
CA LEU A 45 4.08 -2.99 1.00
C LEU A 45 3.60 -2.47 -0.36
N GLY A 46 4.48 -1.80 -1.11
CA GLY A 46 4.24 -1.47 -2.52
C GLY A 46 4.36 -2.69 -3.42
N THR A 47 4.22 -2.50 -4.73
CA THR A 47 4.38 -3.58 -5.73
C THR A 47 5.77 -4.23 -5.66
N THR A 48 6.80 -3.43 -5.41
CA THR A 48 8.20 -3.89 -5.27
C THR A 48 8.39 -4.88 -4.11
N SER A 49 7.57 -4.79 -3.07
CA SER A 49 7.62 -5.70 -1.92
C SER A 49 6.96 -7.06 -2.18
N GLU A 50 6.38 -7.27 -3.35
CA GLU A 50 5.60 -8.48 -3.70
C GLU A 50 4.36 -8.68 -2.79
N ALA A 51 3.79 -7.61 -2.26
CA ALA A 51 2.65 -7.66 -1.33
C ALA A 51 1.43 -8.42 -1.88
N ALA A 52 1.28 -8.50 -3.21
CA ALA A 52 0.20 -9.24 -3.85
C ALA A 52 0.31 -10.77 -3.68
N THR A 53 1.50 -11.29 -3.40
CA THR A 53 1.73 -12.73 -3.18
C THR A 53 1.60 -13.16 -1.73
N MET A 54 1.51 -12.19 -0.81
CA MET A 54 1.45 -12.42 0.64
C MET A 54 0.02 -12.59 1.14
N THR A 55 -0.14 -13.41 2.15
CA THR A 55 -1.36 -13.48 2.95
C THR A 55 -1.57 -12.19 3.75
N GLU A 56 -2.78 -11.96 4.22
CA GLU A 56 -3.07 -10.81 5.09
C GLU A 56 -2.26 -10.83 6.38
N THR A 57 -2.05 -12.01 6.96
CA THR A 57 -1.23 -12.18 8.18
C THR A 57 0.23 -11.81 7.94
N GLU A 58 0.80 -12.22 6.80
CA GLU A 58 2.16 -11.88 6.43
C GLU A 58 2.31 -10.38 6.18
N ARG A 59 1.35 -9.75 5.50
CA ARG A 59 1.36 -8.29 5.28
C ARG A 59 1.34 -7.51 6.59
N ARG A 60 0.51 -7.92 7.56
CA ARG A 60 0.46 -7.29 8.88
C ARG A 60 1.77 -7.47 9.64
N ALA A 61 2.30 -8.70 9.69
CA ALA A 61 3.57 -8.97 10.34
C ALA A 61 4.73 -8.17 9.72
N LEU A 62 4.73 -8.04 8.38
CA LEU A 62 5.72 -7.25 7.66
C LEU A 62 5.58 -5.75 7.96
N GLN A 63 4.35 -5.23 7.99
CA GLN A 63 4.06 -3.84 8.35
C GLN A 63 4.58 -3.52 9.74
N ASP A 64 4.19 -4.31 10.74
CA ASP A 64 4.57 -4.11 12.13
C ASP A 64 6.09 -4.14 12.30
N PHE A 65 6.75 -5.11 11.67
CA PHE A 65 8.21 -5.23 11.68
C PHE A 65 8.91 -4.02 11.06
N ILE A 66 8.41 -3.52 9.92
CA ILE A 66 8.99 -2.33 9.25
C ILE A 66 8.83 -1.10 10.15
N ILE A 67 7.65 -0.90 10.76
CA ILE A 67 7.38 0.24 11.66
C ILE A 67 8.34 0.20 12.85
N GLU A 68 8.46 -0.96 13.49
CA GLU A 68 9.36 -1.17 14.62
C GLU A 68 10.82 -0.92 14.24
N THR A 69 11.26 -1.52 13.13
CA THR A 69 12.65 -1.38 12.66
C THR A 69 12.98 0.06 12.25
N VAL A 70 12.09 0.75 11.58
CA VAL A 70 12.29 2.16 11.21
C VAL A 70 12.32 3.05 12.44
N GLY A 71 11.50 2.77 13.45
CA GLY A 71 11.51 3.47 14.73
C GLY A 71 11.35 4.99 14.62
N GLY A 72 10.56 5.46 13.65
CA GLY A 72 10.32 6.89 13.43
C GLY A 72 11.50 7.68 12.85
N ARG A 73 12.59 7.02 12.45
CA ARG A 73 13.79 7.68 11.88
C ARG A 73 13.54 8.36 10.54
N VAL A 74 12.65 7.81 9.73
CA VAL A 74 12.19 8.37 8.46
C VAL A 74 10.68 8.11 8.31
N PRO A 75 9.95 8.93 7.52
CA PRO A 75 8.55 8.69 7.22
C PRO A 75 8.34 7.35 6.48
N ILE A 76 7.22 6.68 6.78
CA ILE A 76 6.79 5.47 6.07
C ILE A 76 5.53 5.78 5.27
N MET A 77 5.58 5.44 3.98
CA MET A 77 4.42 5.42 3.08
C MET A 77 3.98 3.96 2.92
N LEU A 78 2.73 3.65 3.25
CA LEU A 78 2.20 2.29 3.18
C LEU A 78 1.48 2.06 1.84
N GLY A 79 1.86 1.03 1.11
CA GLY A 79 1.16 0.58 -0.08
C GLY A 79 -0.15 -0.12 0.30
N LEU A 80 -1.27 0.49 -0.03
CA LEU A 80 -2.62 -0.06 0.12
C LEU A 80 -3.39 0.18 -1.16
N GLY A 81 -3.47 -0.84 -2.01
CA GLY A 81 -4.14 -0.74 -3.29
C GLY A 81 -4.66 -2.09 -3.78
N GLY A 82 -5.47 -2.06 -4.81
CA GLY A 82 -6.02 -3.26 -5.43
C GLY A 82 -7.11 -2.91 -6.43
N ASN A 83 -7.59 -3.92 -7.16
CA ASN A 83 -8.62 -3.75 -8.19
C ASN A 83 -10.04 -3.65 -7.64
N ASN A 84 -10.26 -4.14 -6.42
CA ASN A 84 -11.56 -4.08 -5.76
C ASN A 84 -11.61 -2.88 -4.81
N THR A 85 -12.27 -1.81 -5.22
CA THR A 85 -12.37 -0.56 -4.45
C THR A 85 -13.00 -0.75 -3.08
N LEU A 86 -14.00 -1.63 -2.96
CA LEU A 86 -14.63 -1.90 -1.67
C LEU A 86 -13.67 -2.61 -0.73
N ALA A 87 -12.92 -3.60 -1.24
CA ALA A 87 -11.90 -4.30 -0.45
C ALA A 87 -10.77 -3.34 -0.01
N VAL A 88 -10.34 -2.43 -0.89
CA VAL A 88 -9.34 -1.40 -0.54
C VAL A 88 -9.86 -0.45 0.53
N ARG A 89 -11.11 0.01 0.40
CA ARG A 89 -11.77 0.84 1.43
C ARG A 89 -11.80 0.13 2.78
N ASP A 90 -12.21 -1.13 2.79
CA ASP A 90 -12.32 -1.93 4.00
C ASP A 90 -10.94 -2.23 4.61
N ALA A 91 -9.93 -2.46 3.76
CA ALA A 91 -8.54 -2.61 4.20
C ALA A 91 -8.03 -1.33 4.86
N ILE A 92 -8.30 -0.16 4.28
CA ILE A 92 -7.93 1.14 4.87
C ILE A 92 -8.64 1.33 6.22
N ALA A 93 -9.94 1.01 6.30
CA ALA A 93 -10.71 1.18 7.53
C ALA A 93 -10.24 0.29 8.69
N ASN A 94 -9.64 -0.88 8.37
CA ASN A 94 -9.19 -1.88 9.34
C ASN A 94 -7.67 -1.87 9.59
N THR A 95 -6.92 -1.00 8.92
CA THR A 95 -5.46 -0.89 9.09
C THR A 95 -5.14 0.05 10.25
N ASN A 96 -4.24 -0.38 11.13
CA ASN A 96 -3.62 0.52 12.09
C ASN A 96 -2.56 1.38 11.37
N PHE A 97 -2.71 2.70 11.45
CA PHE A 97 -1.80 3.67 10.83
C PHE A 97 -0.76 4.26 11.80
N ASP A 98 -0.65 3.73 13.02
CA ASP A 98 0.38 4.20 13.95
C ASP A 98 1.78 3.98 13.34
N GLY A 99 2.57 5.03 13.29
CA GLY A 99 3.90 5.00 12.65
C GLY A 99 3.89 5.17 11.11
N ILE A 100 2.72 5.25 10.46
CA ILE A 100 2.57 5.47 9.02
C ILE A 100 2.30 6.95 8.75
N SER A 101 3.05 7.52 7.81
CA SER A 101 2.96 8.95 7.44
C SER A 101 2.07 9.21 6.23
N GLY A 102 1.74 8.19 5.44
CA GLY A 102 0.87 8.31 4.26
C GLY A 102 0.58 6.99 3.59
N ILE A 103 -0.37 7.01 2.64
CA ILE A 103 -0.79 5.84 1.88
C ILE A 103 -0.42 6.03 0.41
N LEU A 104 0.14 4.99 -0.20
CA LEU A 104 0.31 4.86 -1.64
C LEU A 104 -0.76 3.90 -2.17
N SER A 105 -1.75 4.43 -2.87
CA SER A 105 -2.79 3.61 -3.50
C SER A 105 -2.72 3.74 -5.01
N VAL A 106 -2.66 2.61 -5.71
CA VAL A 106 -2.75 2.58 -7.17
C VAL A 106 -4.22 2.61 -7.58
N ALA A 107 -4.51 3.30 -8.69
CA ALA A 107 -5.82 3.19 -9.32
C ALA A 107 -6.05 1.73 -9.75
N PRO A 108 -7.31 1.24 -9.75
CA PRO A 108 -7.63 -0.10 -10.22
C PRO A 108 -7.06 -0.31 -11.62
N TYR A 109 -6.32 -1.40 -11.77
CA TYR A 109 -5.66 -1.81 -13.01
C TYR A 109 -6.33 -3.06 -13.55
N TYR A 110 -6.12 -3.39 -14.82
CA TYR A 110 -6.65 -4.57 -15.53
C TYR A 110 -8.08 -4.43 -16.05
N ASN A 111 -9.02 -3.93 -15.29
CA ASN A 111 -10.36 -3.64 -15.75
C ASN A 111 -10.58 -2.14 -15.70
N ASN A 112 -11.01 -1.53 -16.81
CA ASN A 112 -11.56 -0.17 -16.80
C ASN A 112 -12.78 -0.18 -15.88
N ASN A 113 -12.57 0.09 -14.61
CA ASN A 113 -13.67 0.29 -13.70
C ASN A 113 -14.22 1.69 -13.98
N PRO A 114 -15.44 1.83 -14.52
CA PRO A 114 -16.03 3.12 -14.86
C PRO A 114 -16.17 4.08 -13.66
N TRP A 115 -15.98 3.56 -12.43
CA TRP A 115 -15.96 4.36 -11.21
C TRP A 115 -14.69 5.20 -11.03
N PHE A 116 -13.64 4.98 -11.83
CA PHE A 116 -12.35 5.65 -11.76
C PHE A 116 -12.01 6.51 -12.98
N ASP A 117 -12.95 6.75 -13.85
CA ASP A 117 -12.77 7.82 -14.82
C ASP A 117 -12.71 9.14 -14.06
N THR A 118 -11.50 9.68 -13.94
CA THR A 118 -11.21 10.92 -13.22
C THR A 118 -11.63 12.17 -13.97
N SER A 119 -12.23 12.03 -15.17
CA SER A 119 -12.75 13.18 -15.88
C SER A 119 -13.98 13.74 -15.16
N PRO A 120 -14.06 15.07 -14.95
CA PRO A 120 -15.22 15.68 -14.28
C PRO A 120 -16.56 15.40 -15.00
N VAL A 121 -16.49 15.06 -16.29
CA VAL A 121 -17.67 14.78 -17.15
C VAL A 121 -18.22 13.37 -16.93
N SER A 122 -17.36 12.38 -16.62
CA SER A 122 -17.81 11.01 -16.44
C SER A 122 -18.49 10.75 -15.09
N ARG A 123 -18.12 11.52 -14.05
CA ARG A 123 -18.76 11.39 -12.73
C ARG A 123 -20.26 11.71 -12.73
N THR A 124 -20.68 12.67 -13.54
CA THR A 124 -22.09 13.07 -13.63
C THR A 124 -22.90 12.14 -14.53
N GLN A 125 -22.31 11.55 -15.55
CA GLN A 125 -23.00 10.63 -16.45
C GLN A 125 -23.13 9.21 -15.85
N ASN A 126 -22.14 8.74 -15.13
CA ASN A 126 -22.18 7.41 -14.52
C ASN A 126 -23.11 7.32 -13.30
N ALA A 127 -23.30 8.41 -12.56
CA ALA A 127 -24.24 8.41 -11.43
C ALA A 127 -25.72 8.26 -11.88
N ALA A 128 -26.02 8.62 -13.14
CA ALA A 128 -27.38 8.56 -13.69
C ALA A 128 -27.68 7.25 -14.45
N SER A 129 -26.68 6.41 -14.74
CA SER A 129 -26.83 5.25 -15.63
C SER A 129 -26.67 3.88 -14.94
N HIS A 130 -26.44 3.84 -13.63
CA HIS A 130 -26.32 2.56 -12.92
C HIS A 130 -27.65 2.09 -12.37
N PRO A 131 -28.04 0.86 -12.70
CA PRO A 131 -29.20 0.24 -12.05
C PRO A 131 -28.95 0.10 -10.54
N PRO A 132 -29.97 0.23 -9.71
CA PRO A 132 -29.86 0.06 -8.28
C PRO A 132 -29.36 -1.33 -7.94
N LEU A 133 -28.64 -1.45 -6.82
CA LEU A 133 -28.02 -2.71 -6.34
C LEU A 133 -28.97 -3.92 -6.30
N SER A 134 -30.28 -3.68 -6.25
CA SER A 134 -31.32 -4.73 -6.32
C SER A 134 -31.36 -5.48 -7.65
N GLU A 135 -30.84 -4.91 -8.74
CA GLU A 135 -30.82 -5.55 -10.07
C GLU A 135 -29.60 -6.44 -10.32
N TRP A 136 -28.57 -6.37 -9.47
CA TRP A 136 -27.35 -7.16 -9.58
C TRP A 136 -27.42 -8.53 -8.89
N ARG A 137 -28.56 -8.89 -8.32
CA ARG A 137 -28.79 -10.15 -7.59
C ARG A 137 -29.58 -11.19 -8.40
N LYS A 138 -29.45 -11.20 -9.71
CA LYS A 138 -30.03 -12.28 -10.54
C LYS A 138 -28.96 -13.14 -11.13
#